data_f7749619e4fc3e97480f9d1bd7add280
#
_entry.id   f7749619e4fc3e97480f9d1bd7add280
#
_cell.length_a   1.000
_cell.length_b   1.000
_cell.length_c   1.000
_cell.angle_alpha   90.00
_cell.angle_beta   90.00
_cell.angle_gamma   90.00
#
_symmetry.space_group_name_H-M   'P 1'
#
loop_
_entity.id
_entity.type
_entity.pdbx_description
1 polymer ?
#
loop_
_entity_poly.entity_id
_entity_poly.type
_entity_poly.pdbx_seq_one_letter_code
_entity_poly.pdbx_strand_id
1 'polypeptide(L)'
;MSKTLLYGATKIDETNSAYAPIESLAQFQWKNRVFILFADRNNFRAARQENQLLANRSALDERDLVVLKISGVDVRPLFGAADDLDGEAIRRDIEAPEVGEFAAFLLGKDGTVKLKASEPITDGELFAIIDSMPMRAAESLKPDK
;
A
#
# COMPACT_ATOMS: atom_id res chain seq x y z
N MET A 1 3.83 -17.80 17.12
CA MET A 1 4.15 -16.65 16.90
C MET A 1 3.07 -15.66 16.76
N SER A 2 3.28 -14.57 17.08
CA SER A 2 2.23 -13.64 17.17
C SER A 2 2.14 -12.79 15.93
N LYS A 3 0.96 -12.34 15.63
CA LYS A 3 0.74 -11.35 14.66
C LYS A 3 0.46 -10.07 15.34
N THR A 4 0.95 -9.01 14.79
CA THR A 4 0.67 -7.69 15.32
C THR A 4 -0.56 -7.16 14.66
N LEU A 5 -1.56 -6.79 15.45
CA LEU A 5 -2.75 -6.15 14.95
C LEU A 5 -2.72 -4.69 15.33
N LEU A 6 -2.85 -3.81 14.33
CA LEU A 6 -2.81 -2.37 14.55
C LEU A 6 -4.08 -1.77 14.00
N TYR A 7 -5.08 -1.52 14.85
CA TYR A 7 -6.29 -0.80 14.42
C TYR A 7 -6.93 -1.44 13.19
N GLY A 8 -7.11 -2.75 13.23
CA GLY A 8 -7.69 -3.47 12.13
C GLY A 8 -6.71 -3.85 11.04
N ALA A 9 -5.43 -3.53 11.21
CA ALA A 9 -4.41 -3.87 10.24
C ALA A 9 -3.70 -5.15 10.64
N THR A 10 -3.32 -5.94 9.65
CA THR A 10 -2.52 -7.15 9.86
C THR A 10 -1.26 -7.04 9.04
N LYS A 11 -0.13 -7.05 9.71
CA LYS A 11 1.16 -7.03 9.03
C LYS A 11 1.50 -8.43 8.56
N ILE A 12 1.91 -8.55 7.30
CA ILE A 12 2.30 -9.82 6.72
C ILE A 12 3.81 -9.98 6.90
N ASP A 13 4.21 -11.12 7.43
CA ASP A 13 5.63 -11.42 7.64
C ASP A 13 6.31 -11.60 6.29
N GLU A 14 7.31 -10.81 6.01
CA GLU A 14 8.03 -10.88 4.74
C GLU A 14 8.70 -12.21 4.50
N THR A 15 9.23 -12.81 5.56
CA THR A 15 9.98 -14.05 5.40
C THR A 15 9.07 -15.25 5.24
N ASN A 16 7.82 -15.09 5.60
CA ASN A 16 6.85 -16.16 5.57
C ASN A 16 5.65 -15.85 4.73
N SER A 17 5.78 -14.90 3.83
CA SER A 17 4.65 -14.48 3.02
C SER A 17 4.23 -15.63 2.12
N ALA A 18 2.94 -15.97 2.18
CA ALA A 18 2.37 -16.95 1.28
C ALA A 18 1.94 -16.32 -0.03
N TYR A 19 2.05 -15.01 -0.14
CA TYR A 19 1.57 -14.30 -1.31
C TYR A 19 2.64 -14.21 -2.38
N ALA A 20 2.25 -14.51 -3.60
CA ALA A 20 3.12 -14.24 -4.73
C ALA A 20 3.06 -12.74 -5.06
N PRO A 21 4.00 -12.24 -5.83
CA PRO A 21 3.90 -10.87 -6.30
C PRO A 21 2.59 -10.65 -7.06
N ILE A 22 2.02 -9.47 -6.92
CA ILE A 22 0.75 -9.14 -7.55
C ILE A 22 1.00 -8.76 -9.00
N GLU A 23 0.59 -9.64 -9.91
CA GLU A 23 0.88 -9.48 -11.33
C GLU A 23 0.32 -8.21 -11.93
N SER A 24 -0.89 -7.86 -11.56
CA SER A 24 -1.51 -6.66 -12.11
C SER A 24 -0.82 -5.39 -11.69
N LEU A 25 0.13 -5.46 -10.77
CA LEU A 25 0.90 -4.32 -10.31
C LEU A 25 2.39 -4.50 -10.61
N ALA A 26 2.71 -5.33 -11.57
CA ALA A 26 4.10 -5.67 -11.88
C ALA A 26 4.93 -4.47 -12.31
N GLN A 27 4.29 -3.43 -12.85
CA GLN A 27 5.03 -2.25 -13.28
C GLN A 27 5.76 -1.56 -12.13
N PHE A 28 5.34 -1.81 -10.90
CA PHE A 28 5.98 -1.19 -9.72
C PHE A 28 7.03 -2.09 -9.09
N GLN A 29 7.05 -3.37 -9.45
CA GLN A 29 7.94 -4.32 -8.79
C GLN A 29 9.39 -3.88 -8.93
N TRP A 30 10.10 -3.88 -7.82
CA TRP A 30 11.51 -3.47 -7.71
C TRP A 30 11.75 -1.98 -7.87
N LYS A 31 10.68 -1.20 -8.09
CA LYS A 31 10.80 0.25 -8.26
C LYS A 31 10.11 1.01 -7.14
N ASN A 32 8.91 0.58 -6.80
CA ASN A 32 8.08 1.32 -5.85
C ASN A 32 7.37 0.40 -4.90
N ARG A 33 7.12 0.90 -3.70
CA ARG A 33 6.12 0.32 -2.82
C ARG A 33 4.79 0.91 -3.22
N VAL A 34 3.71 0.19 -3.00
CA VAL A 34 2.38 0.63 -3.44
C VAL A 34 1.42 0.55 -2.26
N PHE A 35 0.76 1.66 -1.98
CA PHE A 35 -0.32 1.68 -1.00
C PHE A 35 -1.62 1.80 -1.77
N ILE A 36 -2.52 0.85 -1.60
CA ILE A 36 -3.76 0.79 -2.35
C ILE A 36 -4.92 0.97 -1.41
N LEU A 37 -5.81 1.88 -1.76
CA LEU A 37 -6.96 2.23 -0.97
C LEU A 37 -8.20 1.84 -1.76
N PHE A 38 -8.98 0.91 -1.24
CA PHE A 38 -10.27 0.54 -1.82
C PHE A 38 -11.37 1.20 -1.04
N ALA A 39 -12.25 1.92 -1.72
CA ALA A 39 -13.36 2.57 -1.04
C ALA A 39 -14.33 3.14 -2.03
N ASP A 40 -15.56 3.35 -1.59
CA ASP A 40 -16.52 4.09 -2.37
C ASP A 40 -16.14 5.54 -2.47
N ARG A 41 -16.69 6.19 -3.47
CA ARG A 41 -16.39 7.57 -3.79
C ARG A 41 -16.62 8.52 -2.61
N ASN A 42 -17.68 8.30 -1.82
CA ASN A 42 -18.02 9.18 -0.72
C ASN A 42 -17.69 8.60 0.64
N ASN A 43 -16.73 7.69 0.68
CA ASN A 43 -16.35 7.04 1.92
C ASN A 43 -15.45 7.98 2.72
N PHE A 44 -15.89 8.34 3.97
CA PHE A 44 -15.12 9.27 4.72
C PHE A 44 -13.90 8.66 5.45
N ARG A 45 -13.86 7.35 5.60
CA ARG A 45 -12.63 6.72 6.03
C ARG A 45 -11.55 6.89 4.98
N ALA A 46 -11.94 6.76 3.70
CA ALA A 46 -11.00 6.97 2.60
C ALA A 46 -10.51 8.40 2.57
N ALA A 47 -11.42 9.36 2.75
CA ALA A 47 -11.02 10.76 2.75
C ALA A 47 -10.01 11.06 3.84
N ARG A 48 -10.24 10.50 5.03
CA ARG A 48 -9.31 10.68 6.12
C ARG A 48 -7.96 10.06 5.82
N GLN A 49 -7.98 8.85 5.25
CA GLN A 49 -6.73 8.17 4.90
C GLN A 49 -5.95 8.97 3.87
N GLU A 50 -6.64 9.48 2.85
CA GLU A 50 -6.00 10.29 1.82
C GLU A 50 -5.37 11.53 2.41
N ASN A 51 -6.11 12.23 3.27
CA ASN A 51 -5.60 13.46 3.88
C ASN A 51 -4.38 13.21 4.73
N GLN A 52 -4.40 12.10 5.48
CA GLN A 52 -3.25 11.78 6.33
C GLN A 52 -2.01 11.52 5.51
N LEU A 53 -2.16 10.77 4.42
CA LEU A 53 -1.00 10.44 3.60
C LEU A 53 -0.52 11.63 2.80
N LEU A 54 -1.43 12.34 2.15
CA LEU A 54 -1.03 13.40 1.24
C LEU A 54 -0.52 14.63 1.95
N ALA A 55 -0.68 14.69 3.26
CA ALA A 55 -0.08 15.76 4.05
C ALA A 55 1.44 15.63 4.13
N ASN A 56 1.99 14.45 3.81
CA ASN A 56 3.42 14.18 3.97
C ASN A 56 4.03 13.68 2.67
N ARG A 57 3.88 14.46 1.60
CA ARG A 57 4.31 14.02 0.28
C ARG A 57 5.79 13.70 0.19
N SER A 58 6.64 14.49 0.83
CA SER A 58 8.06 14.21 0.76
C SER A 58 8.43 12.90 1.46
N ALA A 59 7.71 12.56 2.52
CA ALA A 59 7.93 11.28 3.19
C ALA A 59 7.50 10.11 2.31
N LEU A 60 6.43 10.28 1.52
CA LEU A 60 6.01 9.27 0.56
C LEU A 60 7.07 9.08 -0.51
N ASP A 61 7.58 10.19 -1.01
CA ASP A 61 8.58 10.17 -2.07
C ASP A 61 9.87 9.51 -1.59
N GLU A 62 10.27 9.84 -0.38
CA GLU A 62 11.49 9.28 0.20
C GLU A 62 11.43 7.76 0.29
N ARG A 63 10.23 7.22 0.44
CA ARG A 63 10.03 5.78 0.55
C ARG A 63 9.63 5.13 -0.76
N ASP A 64 9.73 5.88 -1.86
CA ASP A 64 9.36 5.41 -3.18
C ASP A 64 7.95 4.84 -3.22
N LEU A 65 7.04 5.52 -2.55
CA LEU A 65 5.68 5.02 -2.40
C LEU A 65 4.77 5.61 -3.46
N VAL A 66 3.99 4.76 -4.09
CA VAL A 66 2.90 5.16 -4.98
C VAL A 66 1.59 4.90 -4.24
N VAL A 67 0.67 5.84 -4.29
CA VAL A 67 -0.63 5.69 -3.64
C VAL A 67 -1.71 5.65 -4.69
N LEU A 68 -2.51 4.59 -4.66
CA LEU A 68 -3.58 4.38 -5.62
C LEU A 68 -4.90 4.30 -4.87
N LYS A 69 -5.95 4.85 -5.46
CA LYS A 69 -7.30 4.70 -4.94
C LYS A 69 -8.13 3.96 -5.96
N ILE A 70 -8.83 2.92 -5.53
CA ILE A 70 -9.68 2.14 -6.42
C ILE A 70 -11.10 2.21 -5.91
N SER A 71 -11.99 2.79 -6.74
CA SER A 71 -13.42 2.84 -6.46
C SER A 71 -14.08 1.95 -7.49
N GLY A 72 -14.70 0.86 -7.02
CA GLY A 72 -15.18 -0.15 -7.95
C GLY A 72 -14.00 -0.72 -8.71
N VAL A 73 -13.93 -0.46 -10.01
CA VAL A 73 -12.80 -0.87 -10.83
C VAL A 73 -12.02 0.30 -11.38
N ASP A 74 -12.39 1.52 -10.98
CA ASP A 74 -11.68 2.72 -11.43
C ASP A 74 -10.46 2.95 -10.56
N VAL A 75 -9.30 3.02 -11.19
CA VAL A 75 -8.04 3.24 -10.50
C VAL A 75 -7.60 4.68 -10.70
N ARG A 76 -7.28 5.34 -9.60
CA ARG A 76 -6.82 6.73 -9.66
C ARG A 76 -5.55 6.88 -8.84
N PRO A 77 -4.44 7.27 -9.45
CA PRO A 77 -3.23 7.55 -8.67
C PRO A 77 -3.43 8.82 -7.84
N LEU A 78 -3.16 8.73 -6.57
CA LEU A 78 -3.20 9.89 -5.68
C LEU A 78 -1.82 10.49 -5.48
N PHE A 79 -0.78 9.68 -5.56
CA PHE A 79 0.59 10.13 -5.45
C PHE A 79 1.46 9.19 -6.26
N GLY A 80 2.39 9.76 -7.01
CA GLY A 80 3.26 8.97 -7.86
C GLY A 80 2.66 8.78 -9.24
N ALA A 81 3.40 8.17 -10.12
CA ALA A 81 2.98 7.96 -11.49
C ALA A 81 2.69 6.49 -11.75
N ALA A 82 1.72 6.23 -12.60
CA ALA A 82 1.36 4.87 -12.97
C ALA A 82 0.91 4.86 -14.42
N ASP A 83 1.24 3.79 -15.11
CA ASP A 83 0.68 3.53 -16.44
C ASP A 83 -0.71 2.95 -16.27
N ASP A 84 -1.36 2.62 -17.36
CA ASP A 84 -2.70 2.06 -17.30
C ASP A 84 -2.76 0.87 -16.36
N LEU A 85 -3.74 0.87 -15.48
CA LEU A 85 -3.93 -0.20 -14.52
C LEU A 85 -5.33 -0.76 -14.66
N ASP A 86 -5.44 -2.07 -14.46
CA ASP A 86 -6.71 -2.79 -14.55
C ASP A 86 -7.24 -3.01 -13.14
N GLY A 87 -8.22 -2.19 -12.75
CA GLY A 87 -8.77 -2.27 -11.39
C GLY A 87 -9.42 -3.60 -11.07
N GLU A 88 -10.04 -4.22 -12.06
CA GLU A 88 -10.66 -5.52 -11.85
C GLU A 88 -9.60 -6.59 -11.59
N ALA A 89 -8.52 -6.57 -12.35
CA ALA A 89 -7.43 -7.51 -12.15
C ALA A 89 -6.77 -7.31 -10.79
N ILE A 90 -6.59 -6.05 -10.38
CA ILE A 90 -6.01 -5.76 -9.09
C ILE A 90 -6.89 -6.30 -7.97
N ARG A 91 -8.20 -6.08 -8.07
CA ARG A 91 -9.12 -6.58 -7.05
C ARG A 91 -9.04 -8.09 -6.93
N ARG A 92 -8.99 -8.77 -8.06
CA ARG A 92 -8.93 -10.23 -8.06
C ARG A 92 -7.60 -10.71 -7.48
N ASP A 93 -6.51 -10.13 -7.93
CA ASP A 93 -5.19 -10.61 -7.55
C ASP A 93 -4.91 -10.38 -6.07
N ILE A 94 -5.41 -9.29 -5.51
CA ILE A 94 -5.14 -8.94 -4.12
C ILE A 94 -6.24 -9.47 -3.19
N GLU A 95 -7.29 -10.06 -3.76
CA GLU A 95 -8.45 -10.56 -3.02
C GLU A 95 -9.08 -9.45 -2.19
N ALA A 96 -9.42 -8.37 -2.87
CA ALA A 96 -10.00 -7.21 -2.23
C ALA A 96 -11.38 -7.54 -1.68
N PRO A 97 -11.83 -6.82 -0.64
CA PRO A 97 -13.18 -7.02 -0.13
C PRO A 97 -14.21 -6.55 -1.13
N GLU A 98 -15.48 -6.74 -0.79
CA GLU A 98 -16.56 -6.37 -1.69
C GLU A 98 -16.55 -4.88 -1.96
N VAL A 99 -17.05 -4.54 -3.13
CA VAL A 99 -17.16 -3.13 -3.53
C VAL A 99 -17.95 -2.37 -2.48
N GLY A 100 -17.45 -1.24 -2.08
CA GLY A 100 -18.09 -0.42 -1.06
C GLY A 100 -17.43 -0.50 0.29
N GLU A 101 -16.69 -1.56 0.54
CA GLU A 101 -16.01 -1.70 1.82
C GLU A 101 -14.65 -1.03 1.79
N PHE A 102 -14.29 -0.40 2.89
CA PHE A 102 -12.97 0.21 2.99
C PHE A 102 -11.92 -0.88 3.20
N ALA A 103 -10.82 -0.76 2.49
CA ALA A 103 -9.65 -1.61 2.74
C ALA A 103 -8.41 -0.90 2.25
N ALA A 104 -7.30 -1.15 2.92
CA ALA A 104 -6.01 -0.61 2.50
C ALA A 104 -5.00 -1.74 2.49
N PHE A 105 -4.14 -1.70 1.50
CA PHE A 105 -3.10 -2.72 1.32
C PHE A 105 -1.78 -2.04 1.05
N LEU A 106 -0.72 -2.60 1.58
CA LEU A 106 0.63 -2.12 1.29
C LEU A 106 1.40 -3.24 0.63
N LEU A 107 1.98 -2.95 -0.54
CA LEU A 107 2.87 -3.86 -1.21
C LEU A 107 4.30 -3.38 -1.04
N GLY A 108 5.22 -4.32 -0.82
CA GLY A 108 6.63 -3.99 -0.83
C GLY A 108 7.16 -3.87 -2.24
N LYS A 109 8.42 -3.52 -2.36
CA LYS A 109 9.04 -3.41 -3.68
C LYS A 109 9.13 -4.76 -4.39
N ASP A 110 9.09 -5.85 -3.62
CA ASP A 110 9.08 -7.19 -4.22
C ASP A 110 7.73 -7.56 -4.82
N GLY A 111 6.74 -6.68 -4.68
CA GLY A 111 5.43 -6.91 -5.27
C GLY A 111 4.47 -7.70 -4.41
N THR A 112 4.88 -8.12 -3.22
CA THR A 112 4.00 -8.93 -2.36
C THR A 112 3.33 -8.06 -1.32
N VAL A 113 2.18 -8.54 -0.82
CA VAL A 113 1.39 -7.80 0.17
C VAL A 113 2.07 -7.88 1.52
N LYS A 114 2.28 -6.73 2.15
CA LYS A 114 2.93 -6.63 3.45
C LYS A 114 1.97 -6.22 4.56
N LEU A 115 0.85 -5.63 4.20
CA LEU A 115 -0.09 -5.10 5.19
C LEU A 115 -1.48 -5.08 4.60
N LYS A 116 -2.46 -5.49 5.39
CA LYS A 116 -3.87 -5.36 5.08
C LYS A 116 -4.53 -4.61 6.23
N ALA A 117 -5.40 -3.68 5.91
CA ALA A 117 -6.10 -2.92 6.94
C ALA A 117 -7.55 -2.73 6.55
N SER A 118 -8.44 -2.89 7.51
CA SER A 118 -9.87 -2.62 7.29
C SER A 118 -10.27 -1.25 7.84
N GLU A 119 -9.33 -0.55 8.46
CA GLU A 119 -9.53 0.80 8.97
C GLU A 119 -8.36 1.67 8.54
N PRO A 120 -8.55 2.99 8.46
CA PRO A 120 -7.44 3.87 8.12
C PRO A 120 -6.29 3.72 9.12
N ILE A 121 -5.07 3.79 8.61
CA ILE A 121 -3.91 3.77 9.47
C ILE A 121 -3.22 5.12 9.39
N THR A 122 -2.54 5.50 10.46
CA THR A 122 -1.85 6.77 10.48
C THR A 122 -0.61 6.70 9.61
N ASP A 123 -0.15 7.85 9.14
CA ASP A 123 1.07 7.89 8.36
C ASP A 123 2.26 7.41 9.21
N GLY A 124 2.28 7.73 10.51
CA GLY A 124 3.34 7.24 11.38
C GLY A 124 3.40 5.72 11.44
N GLU A 125 2.24 5.08 11.54
CA GLU A 125 2.20 3.61 11.55
C GLU A 125 2.66 3.03 10.23
N LEU A 126 2.18 3.61 9.12
CA LEU A 126 2.56 3.13 7.81
C LEU A 126 4.06 3.28 7.59
N PHE A 127 4.60 4.44 7.92
CA PHE A 127 6.02 4.69 7.72
C PHE A 127 6.89 3.80 8.60
N ALA A 128 6.44 3.53 9.83
CA ALA A 128 7.17 2.63 10.71
C ALA A 128 7.24 1.22 10.13
N ILE A 129 6.14 0.76 9.54
CA ILE A 129 6.11 -0.56 8.91
C ILE A 129 7.06 -0.59 7.72
N ILE A 130 7.02 0.43 6.88
CA ILE A 130 7.91 0.49 5.71
C ILE A 130 9.36 0.53 6.15
N ASP A 131 9.67 1.37 7.14
CA ASP A 131 11.05 1.55 7.57
C ASP A 131 11.63 0.30 8.22
N SER A 132 10.79 -0.62 8.66
CA SER A 132 11.25 -1.89 9.21
C SER A 132 11.53 -2.94 8.15
N MET A 133 11.21 -2.66 6.89
CA MET A 133 11.42 -3.63 5.82
C MET A 133 12.89 -3.72 5.45
N PRO A 134 13.40 -4.92 5.14
CA PRO A 134 14.82 -5.06 4.83
C PRO A 134 15.29 -4.20 3.67
N MET A 135 14.51 -4.08 2.61
CA MET A 135 14.93 -3.26 1.49
C MET A 135 14.98 -1.78 1.87
N ARG A 136 14.03 -1.33 2.69
CA ARG A 136 14.04 0.05 3.12
C ARG A 136 15.21 0.33 4.05
N ALA A 137 15.51 -0.61 4.95
CA ALA A 137 16.64 -0.47 5.84
C ALA A 137 17.93 -0.33 5.04
N ALA A 138 18.07 -1.12 3.98
CA ALA A 138 19.24 -1.02 3.12
C ALA A 138 19.30 0.33 2.41
N GLU A 139 18.16 0.85 1.97
CA GLU A 139 18.10 2.14 1.33
C GLU A 139 18.56 3.25 2.24
N SER A 140 18.15 3.20 3.50
CA SER A 140 18.47 4.26 4.44
C SER A 140 19.91 4.19 4.90
N LEU A 141 20.60 3.06 4.69
CA LEU A 141 22.01 2.93 5.02
C LEU A 141 22.93 3.37 3.89
N LYS A 142 22.39 3.61 2.71
CA LYS A 142 23.24 4.04 1.60
C LYS A 142 23.71 5.46 1.83
N PRO A 143 24.96 5.75 1.48
CA PRO A 143 25.41 7.12 1.62
C PRO A 143 24.69 8.00 0.62
N ASP A 144 24.51 9.23 0.99
CA ASP A 144 23.95 10.18 0.07
C ASP A 144 24.93 10.46 -1.02
N LYS A 145 24.40 10.62 -2.17
CA LYS A 145 25.27 10.93 -3.24
C LYS A 145 25.26 12.27 -3.62
#